data_6b0d8c7cda2b82b84a52595be8586b1b
#
_entry.id   6b0d8c7cda2b82b84a52595be8586b1b
#
_cell.length_a   1.000
_cell.length_b   1.000
_cell.length_c   1.000
_cell.angle_alpha   90.00
_cell.angle_beta   90.00
_cell.angle_gamma   90.00
#
_symmetry.space_group_name_H-M   'P 1'
#
loop_
_entity.id
_entity.type
_entity.pdbx_description
1 polymer ?
#
loop_
_entity_poly.entity_id
_entity_poly.type
_entity_poly.pdbx_seq_one_letter_code
_entity_poly.pdbx_strand_id
1 'polypeptide(L)'
;MAAVRIPPTLRAEVGGSRELEARGDTVADVIDDLVERYPALGTQLLQDGELASFVNVYLDGEDIRMRDGLDTPVREQDQLILLPAMAGGV
;
A
#
# COMPACT_ATOMS: atom_id res chain seq x y z
N MET A 1 -9.77 11.46 0.05
CA MET A 1 -8.48 10.77 0.24
C MET A 1 -8.70 9.51 1.05
N ALA A 2 -8.03 8.45 0.68
CA ALA A 2 -8.10 7.21 1.43
C ALA A 2 -7.04 7.19 2.52
N ALA A 3 -7.32 6.53 3.64
CA ALA A 3 -6.35 6.34 4.70
C ALA A 3 -5.54 5.08 4.41
N VAL A 4 -4.22 5.16 4.57
CA VAL A 4 -3.34 4.02 4.34
C VAL A 4 -2.54 3.77 5.61
N ARG A 5 -2.72 2.59 6.18
CA ARG A 5 -1.95 2.19 7.37
C ARG A 5 -0.61 1.64 6.96
N ILE A 6 0.41 2.13 7.62
CA ILE A 6 1.80 1.77 7.32
C ILE A 6 2.28 0.78 8.37
N PRO A 7 2.77 -0.39 7.95
CA PRO A 7 3.26 -1.38 8.92
C PRO A 7 4.55 -0.89 9.59
N PRO A 8 4.86 -1.39 10.78
CA PRO A 8 6.05 -0.96 11.51
C PRO A 8 7.34 -1.05 10.70
N THR A 9 7.45 -2.06 9.83
CA THR A 9 8.65 -2.28 9.03
C THR A 9 8.88 -1.20 7.97
N LEU A 10 7.84 -0.45 7.61
CA LEU A 10 7.93 0.59 6.58
C LEU A 10 7.82 1.99 7.14
N ARG A 11 7.60 2.16 8.44
CA ARG A 11 7.39 3.49 9.03
C ARG A 11 8.60 4.41 8.90
N ALA A 12 9.80 3.85 8.93
CA ALA A 12 11.00 4.64 8.75
C ALA A 12 11.05 5.33 7.39
N GLU A 13 10.42 4.73 6.39
CA GLU A 13 10.40 5.27 5.03
C GLU A 13 9.42 6.44 4.89
N VAL A 14 8.56 6.65 5.88
CA VAL A 14 7.52 7.68 5.85
C VAL A 14 7.58 8.58 7.09
N GLY A 15 8.78 8.79 7.60
CA GLY A 15 8.97 9.69 8.74
C GLY A 15 8.36 9.19 10.03
N GLY A 16 8.13 7.89 10.17
CA GLY A 16 7.57 7.32 11.38
C GLY A 16 6.06 7.31 11.44
N SER A 17 5.38 7.77 10.40
CA SER A 17 3.92 7.83 10.39
C SER A 17 3.31 6.45 10.40
N ARG A 18 2.27 6.28 11.20
CA ARG A 18 1.52 5.03 11.27
C ARG A 18 0.43 4.95 10.21
N GLU A 19 -0.03 6.11 9.77
CA GLU A 19 -1.12 6.20 8.81
C GLU A 19 -0.90 7.46 7.99
N LEU A 20 -1.17 7.34 6.69
CA LEU A 20 -1.06 8.45 5.76
C LEU A 20 -2.32 8.53 4.94
N GLU A 21 -2.64 9.74 4.49
CA GLU A 21 -3.72 9.91 3.51
C GLU A 21 -3.11 9.95 2.12
N ALA A 22 -3.78 9.33 1.17
CA ALA A 22 -3.33 9.30 -0.20
C ALA A 22 -4.50 9.50 -1.15
N ARG A 23 -4.22 10.05 -2.31
CA ARG A 23 -5.21 10.31 -3.34
C ARG A 23 -5.17 9.22 -4.39
N GLY A 24 -6.34 8.89 -4.91
CA GLY A 24 -6.42 7.97 -6.01
C GLY A 24 -7.81 7.35 -6.12
N ASP A 25 -8.15 6.96 -7.33
CA ASP A 25 -9.43 6.31 -7.60
C ASP A 25 -9.28 4.79 -7.59
N THR A 26 -8.06 4.30 -7.65
CA THR A 26 -7.75 2.87 -7.58
C THR A 26 -6.61 2.66 -6.61
N VAL A 27 -6.39 1.40 -6.24
CA VAL A 27 -5.26 1.05 -5.37
C VAL A 27 -3.94 1.48 -6.03
N ALA A 28 -3.81 1.27 -7.34
CA ALA A 28 -2.60 1.69 -8.05
C ALA A 28 -2.35 3.18 -7.91
N ASP A 29 -3.38 4.00 -8.08
CA ASP A 29 -3.25 5.45 -7.96
C ASP A 29 -2.85 5.86 -6.55
N VAL A 30 -3.42 5.21 -5.54
CA VAL A 30 -3.10 5.50 -4.15
C VAL A 30 -1.63 5.16 -3.86
N ILE A 31 -1.17 4.02 -4.34
CA ILE A 31 0.23 3.62 -4.17
C ILE A 31 1.15 4.58 -4.92
N ASP A 32 0.79 4.97 -6.12
CA ASP A 32 1.58 5.93 -6.90
C ASP A 32 1.72 7.26 -6.16
N ASP A 33 0.65 7.74 -5.55
CA ASP A 33 0.69 8.98 -4.78
C ASP A 33 1.65 8.85 -3.59
N LEU A 34 1.61 7.72 -2.90
CA LEU A 34 2.52 7.47 -1.77
C LEU A 34 3.98 7.39 -2.23
N VAL A 35 4.23 6.69 -3.33
CA VAL A 35 5.58 6.50 -3.85
C VAL A 35 6.16 7.82 -4.36
N GLU A 36 5.32 8.69 -4.91
CA GLU A 36 5.77 9.99 -5.36
C GLU A 36 6.24 10.85 -4.20
N ARG A 37 5.55 10.79 -3.07
CA ARG A 37 5.93 11.53 -1.87
C ARG A 37 7.04 10.86 -1.08
N TYR A 38 7.08 9.54 -1.10
CA TYR A 38 8.06 8.74 -0.35
C TYR A 38 8.67 7.70 -1.28
N PRO A 39 9.65 8.11 -2.11
CA PRO A 39 10.23 7.18 -3.11
C PRO A 39 10.78 5.89 -2.52
N ALA A 40 11.23 5.92 -1.27
CA ALA A 40 11.76 4.73 -0.64
C ALA A 40 10.69 3.64 -0.48
N LEU A 41 9.41 4.02 -0.40
CA LEU A 41 8.33 3.04 -0.37
C LEU A 41 8.27 2.25 -1.67
N GLY A 42 8.51 2.90 -2.79
CA GLY A 42 8.49 2.23 -4.08
C GLY A 42 9.48 1.08 -4.15
N THR A 43 10.65 1.28 -3.55
CA THR A 43 11.68 0.24 -3.50
C THR A 43 11.19 -0.97 -2.70
N GLN A 44 10.39 -0.73 -1.68
CA GLN A 44 9.89 -1.80 -0.80
C GLN A 44 8.62 -2.45 -1.31
N LEU A 45 7.77 -1.70 -2.00
CA LEU A 45 6.45 -2.17 -2.39
C LEU A 45 6.35 -2.68 -3.82
N LEU A 46 7.18 -2.14 -4.73
CA LEU A 46 7.05 -2.41 -6.15
C LEU A 46 8.23 -3.14 -6.72
N GLN A 47 7.95 -4.06 -7.65
CA GLN A 47 8.95 -4.74 -8.46
C GLN A 47 8.49 -4.64 -9.91
N ASP A 48 9.34 -4.05 -10.77
CA ASP A 48 9.04 -3.91 -12.20
C ASP A 48 7.70 -3.24 -12.46
N GLY A 49 7.36 -2.24 -11.64
CA GLY A 49 6.13 -1.48 -11.80
C GLY A 49 4.89 -2.16 -11.23
N GLU A 50 5.05 -3.34 -10.66
CA GLU A 50 3.94 -4.07 -10.06
C GLU A 50 4.17 -4.27 -8.57
N LEU A 51 3.09 -4.55 -7.86
CA LEU A 51 3.18 -4.82 -6.43
C LEU A 51 4.03 -6.07 -6.20
N ALA A 52 5.01 -5.95 -5.31
CA ALA A 52 5.88 -7.08 -5.00
C ALA A 52 5.06 -8.26 -4.46
N SER A 53 5.44 -9.47 -4.84
CA SER A 53 4.66 -10.66 -4.49
C SER A 53 4.56 -10.90 -2.98
N PHE A 54 5.51 -10.39 -2.21
CA PHE A 54 5.50 -10.55 -0.76
C PHE A 54 4.75 -9.44 -0.04
N VAL A 55 4.16 -8.49 -0.77
CA VAL A 55 3.37 -7.41 -0.17
C VAL A 55 1.90 -7.71 -0.34
N ASN A 56 1.17 -7.68 0.76
CA ASN A 56 -0.28 -7.80 0.75
C ASN A 56 -0.90 -6.44 0.99
N VAL A 57 -1.94 -6.12 0.24
CA VAL A 57 -2.69 -4.89 0.42
C VAL A 57 -4.14 -5.28 0.71
N TYR A 58 -4.66 -4.76 1.81
CA TYR A 58 -6.06 -5.00 2.20
C TYR A 58 -6.84 -3.71 2.04
N LEU A 59 -7.98 -3.81 1.40
CA LEU A 59 -8.92 -2.70 1.27
C LEU A 59 -10.14 -3.03 2.11
N ASP A 60 -10.35 -2.24 3.17
CA ASP A 60 -11.45 -2.46 4.11
C ASP A 60 -11.53 -3.91 4.60
N GLY A 61 -10.36 -4.48 4.86
CA GLY A 61 -10.27 -5.83 5.41
C GLY A 61 -10.23 -6.95 4.40
N GLU A 62 -10.27 -6.64 3.10
CA GLU A 62 -10.24 -7.65 2.05
C GLU A 62 -8.97 -7.53 1.22
N ASP A 63 -8.28 -8.65 1.00
CA ASP A 63 -7.09 -8.69 0.16
C ASP A 63 -7.50 -8.30 -1.27
N ILE A 64 -6.78 -7.32 -1.85
CA ILE A 64 -7.13 -6.84 -3.19
C ILE A 64 -6.93 -7.91 -4.27
N ARG A 65 -6.15 -8.96 -3.99
CA ARG A 65 -6.00 -10.06 -4.94
C ARG A 65 -7.29 -10.84 -5.12
N MET A 66 -8.18 -10.76 -4.15
CA MET A 66 -9.51 -11.35 -4.23
C MET A 66 -10.50 -10.45 -4.97
N ARG A 67 -10.03 -9.30 -5.41
CA ARG A 67 -10.82 -8.32 -6.16
C ARG A 67 -10.11 -8.07 -7.49
N ASP A 68 -9.90 -6.80 -7.84
CA ASP A 68 -9.29 -6.43 -9.12
C ASP A 68 -7.81 -6.05 -8.99
N GLY A 69 -7.15 -6.49 -7.91
CA GLY A 69 -5.75 -6.19 -7.69
C GLY A 69 -5.53 -4.69 -7.62
N LEU A 70 -4.53 -4.20 -8.35
CA LEU A 70 -4.22 -2.76 -8.36
C LEU A 70 -5.30 -1.91 -9.01
N ASP A 71 -6.19 -2.52 -9.80
CA ASP A 71 -7.29 -1.81 -10.44
C ASP A 71 -8.53 -1.71 -9.55
N THR A 72 -8.45 -2.24 -8.33
CA THR A 72 -9.56 -2.18 -7.38
C THR A 72 -9.91 -0.72 -7.08
N PRO A 73 -11.20 -0.33 -7.24
CA PRO A 73 -11.61 1.04 -6.93
C PRO A 73 -11.47 1.37 -5.45
N VAL A 74 -11.07 2.60 -5.17
CA VAL A 74 -10.91 3.10 -3.81
C VAL A 74 -11.75 4.36 -3.65
N ARG A 75 -12.50 4.44 -2.57
CA ARG A 75 -13.32 5.61 -2.26
C ARG A 75 -12.71 6.39 -1.11
N GLU A 76 -13.14 7.63 -0.92
CA GLU A 76 -12.58 8.52 0.09
C GLU A 76 -12.61 7.94 1.50
N GLN A 77 -13.65 7.21 1.84
CA GLN A 77 -13.81 6.66 3.18
C GLN A 77 -13.13 5.30 3.35
N ASP A 78 -12.54 4.77 2.30
CA ASP A 78 -11.91 3.46 2.38
C ASP A 78 -10.59 3.51 3.11
N GLN A 79 -10.19 2.39 3.68
CA GLN A 79 -8.93 2.23 4.38
C GLN A 79 -8.11 1.12 3.74
N LEU A 80 -6.86 1.43 3.46
CA LEU A 80 -5.89 0.47 2.96
C LEU A 80 -4.91 0.11 4.06
N ILE A 81 -4.50 -1.14 4.08
CA ILE A 81 -3.48 -1.63 4.99
C ILE A 81 -2.41 -2.31 4.17
N LEU A 82 -1.16 -1.87 4.35
CA LEU A 82 -0.01 -2.48 3.70
C LEU A 82 0.59 -3.50 4.66
N LEU A 83 0.69 -4.75 4.23
CA LEU A 83 1.21 -5.83 5.06
C LEU A 83 2.26 -6.61 4.27
N PRO A 84 3.53 -6.23 4.38
CA PRO A 84 4.57 -7.03 3.75
C PRO A 84 4.66 -8.38 4.45
N ALA A 85 4.65 -9.44 3.67
CA ALA A 85 4.86 -10.77 4.21
C ALA A 85 6.33 -10.87 4.61
N MET A 86 6.57 -11.45 5.78
CA MET A 86 7.95 -11.66 6.22
C MET A 86 8.52 -12.82 5.44
N ALA A 87 9.33 -12.52 4.47
CA ALA A 87 10.00 -13.56 3.71
C ALA A 87 10.86 -14.38 4.66
N GLY A 88 10.68 -15.68 4.62
CA GLY A 88 11.40 -16.52 5.52
C GLY A 88 11.03 -16.29 6.97
N GLY A 89 10.04 -15.55 7.20
CA GLY A 89 9.51 -15.28 8.52
C GLY A 89 8.96 -16.51 9.15
N VAL A 90 9.37 -17.39 8.75
CA VAL A 90 9.10 -18.65 9.24
C VAL A 90 9.97 -18.97 10.43
#